data_86b1f2d42836add134d239d558b0f23a
#
_entry.id   86b1f2d42836add134d239d558b0f23a
#
_cell.length_a   1.000
_cell.length_b   1.000
_cell.length_c   1.000
_cell.angle_alpha   90.00
_cell.angle_beta   90.00
_cell.angle_gamma   90.00
#
_symmetry.space_group_name_H-M   'P 1'
#
loop_
_entity.id
_entity.type
_entity.pdbx_description
1 polymer ?
#
loop_
_entity_poly.entity_id
_entity_poly.type
_entity_poly.pdbx_seq_one_letter_code
_entity_poly.pdbx_strand_id
1 'polypeptide(L)'
;MTIELSADERNRLLGGPLAAALAVMTVDLGLFSSAQEAIALGRELAGAAQRYPGNALIASLFDEEALRQGIRPEKLEVSPDDVRNGRVLDRALEEVDGALALARTKADEATVQQYAQLIVDGCVAVAEAAGKGLFGSGEKVSPEEKAALERIRNHLGLSPVGV
;
A
#
# COMPACT_ATOMS: atom_id res chain seq x y z
N MET A 1 21.39 -2.37 11.10
CA MET A 1 21.35 -0.91 11.02
C MET A 1 19.87 -0.50 11.19
N THR A 2 19.59 0.37 12.11
CA THR A 2 18.22 0.82 12.40
C THR A 2 18.06 2.24 11.84
N ILE A 3 16.96 2.51 11.16
CA ILE A 3 16.63 3.86 10.72
C ILE A 3 15.74 4.49 11.78
N GLU A 4 16.16 5.60 12.35
CA GLU A 4 15.34 6.34 13.31
C GLU A 4 14.24 7.11 12.56
N LEU A 5 13.01 6.87 12.95
CA LEU A 5 11.83 7.54 12.43
C LEU A 5 11.08 8.22 13.58
N SER A 6 10.72 9.47 13.40
CA SER A 6 9.72 10.10 14.27
C SER A 6 8.34 9.46 14.07
N ALA A 7 7.42 9.69 14.98
CA ALA A 7 6.05 9.20 14.85
C ALA A 7 5.37 9.73 13.57
N ASP A 8 5.58 11.00 13.24
CA ASP A 8 5.01 11.62 12.02
C ASP A 8 5.61 11.02 10.74
N GLU A 9 6.94 10.81 10.71
CA GLU A 9 7.59 10.17 9.57
C GLU A 9 7.11 8.73 9.36
N ARG A 10 6.96 7.98 10.44
CA ARG A 10 6.43 6.62 10.41
C ARG A 10 4.99 6.59 9.89
N ASN A 11 4.13 7.47 10.40
CA ASN A 11 2.74 7.56 9.98
C ASN A 11 2.62 7.93 8.50
N ARG A 12 3.48 8.81 8.01
CA ARG A 12 3.53 9.19 6.59
C ARG A 12 4.01 8.04 5.70
N LEU A 13 5.05 7.33 6.11
CA LEU A 13 5.54 6.15 5.38
C LEU A 13 4.51 5.01 5.34
N LEU A 14 3.71 4.84 6.38
CA LEU A 14 2.61 3.87 6.38
C LEU A 14 1.40 4.36 5.58
N GLY A 15 1.23 5.67 5.46
CA GLY A 15 0.17 6.29 4.66
C GLY A 15 0.23 5.92 3.18
N GLY A 16 1.43 5.82 2.60
CA GLY A 16 1.61 5.46 1.18
C GLY A 16 0.99 4.11 0.80
N PRO A 17 1.40 2.99 1.43
CA PRO A 17 0.79 1.68 1.20
C PRO A 17 -0.72 1.64 1.43
N LEU A 18 -1.19 2.31 2.48
CA LEU A 18 -2.61 2.35 2.82
C LEU A 18 -3.42 3.15 1.80
N ALA A 19 -2.90 4.29 1.34
CA ALA A 19 -3.55 5.09 0.31
C ALA A 19 -3.68 4.33 -1.01
N ALA A 20 -2.60 3.68 -1.45
CA ALA A 20 -2.60 2.88 -2.67
C ALA A 20 -3.59 1.70 -2.58
N ALA A 21 -3.60 0.97 -1.47
CA ALA A 21 -4.53 -0.13 -1.23
C ALA A 21 -5.99 0.35 -1.21
N LEU A 22 -6.28 1.47 -0.55
CA LEU A 22 -7.61 2.07 -0.54
C LEU A 22 -8.07 2.44 -1.96
N ALA A 23 -7.18 2.99 -2.78
CA ALA A 23 -7.52 3.30 -4.17
C ALA A 23 -7.89 2.04 -4.96
N VAL A 24 -7.17 0.92 -4.79
CA VAL A 24 -7.52 -0.35 -5.42
C VAL A 24 -8.88 -0.85 -4.95
N MET A 25 -9.17 -0.76 -3.64
CA MET A 25 -10.49 -1.15 -3.08
C MET A 25 -11.66 -0.35 -3.67
N THR A 26 -11.42 0.89 -4.10
CA THR A 26 -12.49 1.80 -4.56
C THR A 26 -12.74 1.75 -6.06
N VAL A 27 -11.86 1.15 -6.87
CA VAL A 27 -12.06 1.10 -8.32
C VAL A 27 -13.21 0.19 -8.74
N ASP A 28 -13.51 -0.81 -7.93
CA ASP A 28 -14.61 -1.75 -8.18
C ASP A 28 -15.79 -1.41 -7.27
N LEU A 29 -16.56 -0.40 -7.66
CA LEU A 29 -17.65 0.21 -6.89
C LEU A 29 -18.82 -0.72 -6.51
N GLY A 30 -18.72 -2.01 -6.78
CA GLY A 30 -19.81 -2.97 -6.58
C GLY A 30 -19.67 -3.93 -5.40
N LEU A 31 -18.50 -4.09 -4.80
CA LEU A 31 -18.24 -5.21 -3.89
C LEU A 31 -17.52 -4.77 -2.61
N PHE A 32 -18.28 -4.37 -1.63
CA PHE A 32 -17.77 -4.09 -0.28
C PHE A 32 -17.50 -5.39 0.47
N SER A 33 -16.29 -5.91 0.39
CA SER A 33 -15.75 -6.85 1.36
C SER A 33 -14.67 -6.19 2.24
N SER A 34 -14.88 -4.95 2.56
CA SER A 34 -13.92 -4.05 3.22
C SER A 34 -13.20 -4.65 4.45
N ALA A 35 -13.86 -5.54 5.18
CA ALA A 35 -13.24 -6.21 6.34
C ALA A 35 -12.18 -7.24 5.92
N GLN A 36 -12.42 -8.04 4.89
CA GLN A 36 -11.46 -9.04 4.40
C GLN A 36 -10.25 -8.39 3.74
N GLU A 37 -10.46 -7.33 2.98
CA GLU A 37 -9.42 -6.54 2.34
C GLU A 37 -8.52 -5.85 3.38
N ALA A 38 -9.13 -5.25 4.40
CA ALA A 38 -8.39 -4.64 5.51
C ALA A 38 -7.56 -5.67 6.30
N ILE A 39 -8.08 -6.88 6.52
CA ILE A 39 -7.35 -7.98 7.15
C ILE A 39 -6.19 -8.43 6.26
N ALA A 40 -6.42 -8.56 4.94
CA ALA A 40 -5.38 -8.95 4.00
C ALA A 40 -4.23 -7.94 3.97
N LEU A 41 -4.54 -6.65 3.89
CA LEU A 41 -3.56 -5.58 3.95
C LEU A 41 -2.80 -5.59 5.29
N GLY A 42 -3.50 -5.74 6.39
CA GLY A 42 -2.89 -5.82 7.72
C GLY A 42 -1.91 -6.98 7.85
N ARG A 43 -2.23 -8.15 7.32
CA ARG A 43 -1.34 -9.32 7.29
C ARG A 43 -0.12 -9.08 6.40
N GLU A 44 -0.33 -8.45 5.25
CA GLU A 44 0.72 -8.11 4.31
C GLU A 44 1.74 -7.16 4.94
N LEU A 45 1.27 -6.09 5.55
CA LEU A 45 2.11 -5.13 6.23
C LEU A 45 2.81 -5.74 7.46
N ALA A 46 2.10 -6.53 8.26
CA ALA A 46 2.69 -7.22 9.41
C ALA A 46 3.78 -8.23 9.02
N GLY A 47 3.65 -8.86 7.85
CA GLY A 47 4.65 -9.80 7.31
C GLY A 47 5.82 -9.13 6.59
N ALA A 48 5.76 -7.82 6.35
CA ALA A 48 6.74 -7.11 5.53
C ALA A 48 8.17 -7.21 6.06
N ALA A 49 8.37 -7.07 7.36
CA ALA A 49 9.70 -7.18 7.97
C ALA A 49 10.34 -8.57 7.77
N GLN A 50 9.53 -9.62 7.70
CA GLN A 50 9.99 -10.98 7.44
C GLN A 50 10.27 -11.22 5.95
N ARG A 51 9.50 -10.60 5.06
CA ARG A 51 9.64 -10.73 3.61
C ARG A 51 10.83 -9.95 3.08
N TYR A 52 11.13 -8.83 3.71
CA TYR A 52 12.27 -7.96 3.36
C TYR A 52 13.33 -7.96 4.47
N PRO A 53 13.94 -9.13 4.77
CA PRO A 53 14.93 -9.23 5.83
C PRO A 53 16.15 -8.38 5.46
N GLY A 54 16.56 -7.50 6.37
CA GLY A 54 17.66 -6.57 6.13
C GLY A 54 17.25 -5.21 5.59
N ASN A 55 15.98 -4.99 5.24
CA ASN A 55 15.49 -3.66 4.93
C ASN A 55 15.24 -2.88 6.23
N ALA A 56 16.19 -2.00 6.56
CA ALA A 56 16.16 -1.23 7.80
C ALA A 56 14.95 -0.26 7.86
N LEU A 57 14.52 0.28 6.73
CA LEU A 57 13.36 1.18 6.66
C LEU A 57 12.07 0.41 7.01
N ILE A 58 11.83 -0.72 6.36
CA ILE A 58 10.64 -1.55 6.62
C ILE A 58 10.64 -2.07 8.06
N ALA A 59 11.79 -2.52 8.56
CA ALA A 59 11.91 -2.96 9.95
C ALA A 59 11.55 -1.85 10.95
N SER A 60 11.97 -0.61 10.70
CA SER A 60 11.68 0.54 11.57
C SER A 60 10.22 1.00 11.54
N LEU A 61 9.43 0.61 10.53
CA LEU A 61 7.99 0.89 10.49
C LEU A 61 7.22 0.06 11.53
N PHE A 62 7.72 -1.12 11.89
CA PHE A 62 7.03 -2.11 12.73
C PHE A 62 7.85 -2.53 13.96
N ASP A 63 8.79 -1.70 14.40
CA ASP A 63 9.59 -1.96 15.60
C ASP A 63 8.74 -1.86 16.89
N GLU A 64 9.31 -2.27 18.02
CA GLU A 64 8.60 -2.26 19.31
C GLU A 64 8.16 -0.84 19.72
N GLU A 65 8.92 0.18 19.34
CA GLU A 65 8.59 1.56 19.63
C GLU A 65 7.37 2.02 18.82
N ALA A 66 7.31 1.65 17.52
CA ALA A 66 6.15 1.86 16.67
C ALA A 66 4.88 1.24 17.28
N LEU A 67 4.99 0.00 17.73
CA LEU A 67 3.87 -0.74 18.33
C LEU A 67 3.42 -0.10 19.67
N ARG A 68 4.36 0.39 20.47
CA ARG A 68 4.07 1.09 21.73
C ARG A 68 3.39 2.43 21.54
N GLN A 69 3.82 3.22 20.56
CA GLN A 69 3.27 4.53 20.26
C GLN A 69 1.89 4.44 19.59
N GLY A 70 1.53 3.29 19.08
CA GLY A 70 0.34 3.08 18.29
C GLY A 70 0.51 3.61 16.86
N ILE A 71 0.32 2.74 15.89
CA ILE A 71 0.40 3.09 14.47
C ILE A 71 -0.86 3.88 14.10
N ARG A 72 -0.67 5.12 13.70
CA ARG A 72 -1.74 6.03 13.22
C ARG A 72 -1.37 6.58 11.85
N PRO A 73 -1.45 5.76 10.78
CA PRO A 73 -1.08 6.21 9.45
C PRO A 73 -1.93 7.39 9.02
N GLU A 74 -1.33 8.27 8.23
CA GLU A 74 -2.08 9.32 7.55
C GLU A 74 -3.19 8.69 6.72
N LYS A 75 -4.40 9.23 6.84
CA LYS A 75 -5.55 8.76 6.09
C LYS A 75 -5.61 9.50 4.76
N LEU A 76 -5.85 8.75 3.68
CA LEU A 76 -6.17 9.36 2.41
C LEU A 76 -7.48 10.16 2.53
N GLU A 77 -7.39 11.47 2.32
CA GLU A 77 -8.57 12.33 2.26
C GLU A 77 -9.17 12.25 0.85
N VAL A 78 -10.35 11.65 0.76
CA VAL A 78 -11.08 11.46 -0.48
C VAL A 78 -12.43 12.15 -0.36
N SER A 79 -12.69 13.10 -1.25
CA SER A 79 -13.99 13.76 -1.34
C SER A 79 -14.99 12.91 -2.14
N PRO A 80 -16.30 13.11 -1.95
CA PRO A 80 -17.30 12.47 -2.82
C PRO A 80 -17.13 12.81 -4.31
N ASP A 81 -16.57 13.97 -4.61
CA ASP A 81 -16.26 14.38 -5.98
C ASP A 81 -15.07 13.61 -6.56
N ASP A 82 -14.06 13.29 -5.74
CA ASP A 82 -12.93 12.46 -6.19
C ASP A 82 -13.40 11.04 -6.54
N VAL A 83 -14.31 10.47 -5.75
CA VAL A 83 -14.93 9.18 -6.07
C VAL A 83 -15.71 9.23 -7.36
N ARG A 84 -16.60 10.22 -7.51
CA ARG A 84 -17.45 10.38 -8.71
C ARG A 84 -16.64 10.60 -9.98
N ASN A 85 -15.53 11.30 -9.89
CA ASN A 85 -14.67 11.66 -11.02
C ASN A 85 -13.50 10.69 -11.24
N GLY A 86 -13.43 9.58 -10.50
CA GLY A 86 -12.37 8.58 -10.64
C GLY A 86 -10.97 9.08 -10.23
N ARG A 87 -10.88 10.09 -9.35
CA ARG A 87 -9.60 10.70 -8.93
C ARG A 87 -8.99 10.09 -7.68
N VAL A 88 -9.61 9.07 -7.10
CA VAL A 88 -9.12 8.43 -5.88
C VAL A 88 -7.70 7.91 -6.07
N LEU A 89 -7.44 7.26 -7.21
CA LEU A 89 -6.10 6.76 -7.53
C LEU A 89 -5.08 7.87 -7.70
N ASP A 90 -5.45 9.00 -8.31
CA ASP A 90 -4.55 10.16 -8.44
C ASP A 90 -4.15 10.70 -7.07
N ARG A 91 -5.12 10.84 -6.16
CA ARG A 91 -4.86 11.26 -4.77
C ARG A 91 -3.97 10.28 -4.02
N ALA A 92 -4.22 8.99 -4.19
CA ALA A 92 -3.39 7.97 -3.58
C ALA A 92 -1.95 8.01 -4.09
N LEU A 93 -1.73 8.26 -5.38
CA LEU A 93 -0.39 8.38 -5.95
C LEU A 93 0.35 9.64 -5.44
N GLU A 94 -0.35 10.74 -5.17
CA GLU A 94 0.23 11.91 -4.49
C GLU A 94 0.76 11.56 -3.09
N GLU A 95 -0.01 10.80 -2.31
CA GLU A 95 0.43 10.31 -0.98
C GLU A 95 1.61 9.33 -1.08
N VAL A 96 1.58 8.44 -2.05
CA VAL A 96 2.69 7.52 -2.34
C VAL A 96 3.95 8.30 -2.69
N ASP A 97 3.86 9.33 -3.51
CA ASP A 97 5.01 10.18 -3.87
C ASP A 97 5.60 10.87 -2.65
N GLY A 98 4.76 11.37 -1.77
CA GLY A 98 5.18 11.97 -0.50
C GLY A 98 5.91 10.99 0.41
N ALA A 99 5.41 9.76 0.51
CA ALA A 99 6.04 8.70 1.28
C ALA A 99 7.39 8.27 0.66
N LEU A 100 7.45 8.12 -0.66
CA LEU A 100 8.70 7.80 -1.36
C LEU A 100 9.74 8.91 -1.25
N ALA A 101 9.33 10.17 -1.35
CA ALA A 101 10.23 11.31 -1.16
C ALA A 101 10.86 11.27 0.24
N LEU A 102 10.06 11.00 1.27
CA LEU A 102 10.55 10.82 2.63
C LEU A 102 11.49 9.60 2.74
N ALA A 103 11.11 8.45 2.17
CA ALA A 103 11.94 7.25 2.17
C ALA A 103 13.33 7.51 1.60
N ARG A 104 13.43 8.25 0.49
CA ARG A 104 14.70 8.63 -0.15
C ARG A 104 15.58 9.52 0.72
N THR A 105 15.03 10.24 1.68
CA THR A 105 15.83 11.02 2.64
C THR A 105 16.44 10.16 3.75
N LYS A 106 15.91 8.96 3.95
CA LYS A 106 16.24 8.07 5.07
C LYS A 106 17.06 6.84 4.66
N ALA A 107 16.98 6.43 3.40
CA ALA A 107 17.54 5.15 2.95
C ALA A 107 18.13 5.25 1.54
N ASP A 108 18.93 4.26 1.19
CA ASP A 108 19.46 4.10 -0.16
C ASP A 108 18.39 3.63 -1.16
N GLU A 109 18.68 3.74 -2.44
CA GLU A 109 17.73 3.42 -3.52
C GLU A 109 17.27 1.95 -3.48
N ALA A 110 18.15 1.01 -3.14
CA ALA A 110 17.76 -0.40 -3.06
C ALA A 110 16.72 -0.64 -1.94
N THR A 111 16.92 0.00 -0.79
CA THR A 111 15.97 -0.03 0.32
C THR A 111 14.65 0.63 -0.05
N VAL A 112 14.68 1.75 -0.76
CA VAL A 112 13.49 2.46 -1.26
C VAL A 112 12.73 1.63 -2.30
N GLN A 113 13.41 0.93 -3.20
CA GLN A 113 12.78 0.04 -4.17
C GLN A 113 12.03 -1.11 -3.50
N GLN A 114 12.59 -1.69 -2.44
CA GLN A 114 11.88 -2.73 -1.66
C GLN A 114 10.66 -2.15 -0.93
N TYR A 115 10.74 -0.92 -0.46
CA TYR A 115 9.58 -0.22 0.10
C TYR A 115 8.50 0.05 -0.97
N ALA A 116 8.88 0.45 -2.17
CA ALA A 116 7.96 0.59 -3.30
C ALA A 116 7.30 -0.76 -3.66
N GLN A 117 8.07 -1.86 -3.63
CA GLN A 117 7.52 -3.20 -3.84
C GLN A 117 6.51 -3.58 -2.73
N LEU A 118 6.77 -3.24 -1.47
CA LEU A 118 5.81 -3.44 -0.38
C LEU A 118 4.47 -2.74 -0.65
N ILE A 119 4.48 -1.54 -1.24
CA ILE A 119 3.25 -0.84 -1.63
C ILE A 119 2.44 -1.68 -2.63
N VAL A 120 3.10 -2.21 -3.66
CA VAL A 120 2.45 -3.07 -4.67
C VAL A 120 1.94 -4.37 -4.04
N ASP A 121 2.73 -5.01 -3.19
CA ASP A 121 2.35 -6.26 -2.52
C ASP A 121 1.07 -6.07 -1.68
N GLY A 122 0.95 -4.94 -0.98
CA GLY A 122 -0.26 -4.57 -0.25
C GLY A 122 -1.47 -4.40 -1.16
N CYS A 123 -1.30 -3.74 -2.31
CA CYS A 123 -2.36 -3.58 -3.30
C CYS A 123 -2.80 -4.92 -3.90
N VAL A 124 -1.87 -5.81 -4.22
CA VAL A 124 -2.16 -7.16 -4.73
C VAL A 124 -2.92 -7.98 -3.68
N ALA A 125 -2.47 -7.95 -2.43
CA ALA A 125 -3.13 -8.69 -1.34
C ALA A 125 -4.59 -8.25 -1.15
N VAL A 126 -4.87 -6.96 -1.27
CA VAL A 126 -6.23 -6.39 -1.20
C VAL A 126 -7.08 -6.88 -2.39
N ALA A 127 -6.59 -6.74 -3.61
CA ALA A 127 -7.30 -7.15 -4.82
C ALA A 127 -7.62 -8.67 -4.81
N GLU A 128 -6.65 -9.50 -4.40
CA GLU A 128 -6.88 -10.95 -4.27
C GLU A 128 -7.89 -11.31 -3.16
N ALA A 129 -7.94 -10.53 -2.08
CA ALA A 129 -8.90 -10.75 -1.01
C ALA A 129 -10.33 -10.41 -1.44
N ALA A 130 -10.51 -9.36 -2.24
CA ALA A 130 -11.79 -8.97 -2.82
C ALA A 130 -12.38 -10.11 -3.68
N GLY A 131 -11.57 -10.73 -4.53
CA GLY A 131 -12.00 -11.82 -5.41
C GLY A 131 -12.43 -13.12 -4.70
N LYS A 132 -12.08 -13.29 -3.42
CA LYS A 132 -12.46 -14.48 -2.62
C LYS A 132 -13.82 -14.34 -1.94
N GLY A 133 -14.44 -13.16 -1.97
CA GLY A 133 -15.48 -12.79 -1.01
C GLY A 133 -16.90 -13.16 -1.37
N LEU A 134 -17.34 -13.22 -2.61
CA LEU A 134 -18.79 -13.27 -2.85
C LEU A 134 -19.36 -14.42 -3.68
N PHE A 135 -18.67 -15.01 -4.65
CA PHE A 135 -19.37 -16.01 -5.50
C PHE A 135 -18.51 -17.15 -6.05
N GLY A 136 -17.30 -17.38 -5.60
CA GLY A 136 -16.48 -18.52 -6.08
C GLY A 136 -16.24 -18.54 -7.60
N SER A 137 -16.50 -17.45 -8.31
CA SER A 137 -16.23 -17.31 -9.73
C SER A 137 -14.76 -17.01 -9.95
N GLY A 138 -14.09 -17.78 -10.76
CA GLY A 138 -12.66 -17.96 -10.92
C GLY A 138 -11.75 -16.77 -11.23
N GLU A 139 -12.21 -15.53 -11.32
CA GLU A 139 -11.35 -14.35 -11.43
C GLU A 139 -11.14 -13.72 -10.05
N LYS A 140 -9.89 -13.81 -9.57
CA LYS A 140 -9.50 -13.27 -8.26
C LYS A 140 -9.32 -11.75 -8.25
N VAL A 141 -9.13 -11.13 -9.40
CA VAL A 141 -8.83 -9.70 -9.56
C VAL A 141 -9.62 -9.18 -10.77
N SER A 142 -10.40 -8.12 -10.59
CA SER A 142 -11.19 -7.54 -11.67
C SER A 142 -10.31 -6.83 -12.72
N PRO A 143 -10.82 -6.56 -13.94
CA PRO A 143 -10.10 -5.78 -14.95
C PRO A 143 -9.74 -4.37 -14.44
N GLU A 144 -10.61 -3.74 -13.68
CA GLU A 144 -10.41 -2.41 -13.08
C GLU A 144 -9.31 -2.43 -12.04
N GLU A 145 -9.29 -3.44 -11.18
CA GLU A 145 -8.21 -3.64 -10.20
C GLU A 145 -6.88 -3.92 -10.88
N LYS A 146 -6.86 -4.76 -11.94
CA LYS A 146 -5.65 -5.00 -12.75
C LYS A 146 -5.11 -3.71 -13.34
N ALA A 147 -5.96 -2.87 -13.92
CA ALA A 147 -5.57 -1.58 -14.48
C ALA A 147 -5.02 -0.64 -13.40
N ALA A 148 -5.63 -0.61 -12.22
CA ALA A 148 -5.14 0.18 -11.09
C ALA A 148 -3.77 -0.32 -10.60
N LEU A 149 -3.59 -1.64 -10.46
CA LEU A 149 -2.32 -2.26 -10.08
C LEU A 149 -1.21 -1.95 -11.09
N GLU A 150 -1.48 -2.05 -12.39
CA GLU A 150 -0.52 -1.70 -13.43
C GLU A 150 -0.14 -0.22 -13.36
N ARG A 151 -1.11 0.65 -13.16
CA ARG A 151 -0.85 2.09 -13.04
C ARG A 151 0.01 2.41 -11.82
N ILE A 152 -0.27 1.82 -10.66
CA ILE A 152 0.55 1.97 -9.46
C ILE A 152 1.96 1.46 -9.70
N ARG A 153 2.11 0.28 -10.28
CA ARG A 153 3.41 -0.34 -10.59
C ARG A 153 4.25 0.52 -11.55
N ASN A 154 3.63 1.02 -12.62
CA ASN A 154 4.28 1.90 -13.58
C ASN A 154 4.71 3.23 -12.93
N HIS A 155 3.86 3.80 -12.07
CA HIS A 155 4.17 5.02 -11.33
C HIS A 155 5.37 4.83 -10.40
N LEU A 156 5.49 3.67 -9.78
CA LEU A 156 6.61 3.30 -8.90
C LEU A 156 7.88 2.90 -9.67
N GLY A 157 7.86 2.86 -11.00
CA GLY A 157 8.99 2.45 -11.82
C GLY A 157 9.37 0.96 -11.66
N LEU A 158 8.44 0.14 -11.18
CA LEU A 158 8.65 -1.29 -11.01
C LEU A 158 8.31 -2.02 -12.31
N SER A 159 9.23 -2.88 -12.77
CA SER A 159 9.01 -3.69 -13.97
C SER A 159 7.76 -4.56 -13.82
N PRO A 160 7.02 -4.82 -14.92
CA PRO A 160 5.93 -5.80 -14.89
C PRO A 160 6.46 -7.14 -14.38
N VAL A 161 5.65 -7.84 -13.58
CA VAL A 161 5.96 -9.22 -13.23
C VAL A 161 6.00 -9.98 -14.56
N GLY A 162 7.17 -10.51 -14.89
CA GLY A 162 7.30 -11.34 -16.06
C GLY A 162 6.29 -12.50 -15.99
N VAL A 163 5.43 -12.57 -16.98
CA VAL A 163 4.54 -13.69 -17.23
C VAL A 163 5.37 -14.81 -17.81
#